data_0025d4573af29c412b4591c8f45dc8a2
#
_entry.id   0025d4573af29c412b4591c8f45dc8a2
#
_cell.length_a   1.000
_cell.length_b   1.000
_cell.length_c   1.000
_cell.angle_alpha   90.00
_cell.angle_beta   90.00
_cell.angle_gamma   90.00
#
_symmetry.space_group_name_H-M   'P 1'
#
loop_
_entity.id
_entity.type
_entity.pdbx_description
1 polymer ?
#
loop_
_entity_poly.entity_id
_entity_poly.type
_entity_poly.pdbx_seq_one_letter_code
_entity_poly.pdbx_strand_id
1 'polypeptide(L)'
;MSTDNFERNYRDAQDRVERLRTQIDQINNARPGQSVASQKYLMKATWATLQTDISNFDQLNYYYTNEPHKYPSVSKKEIQRRINLIAEIKGLIEGQLT
;
A
#
# COMPACT_ATOMS: atom_id res chain seq x y z
N MET A 1 -6.75 25.03 -4.90
CA MET A 1 -6.27 23.75 -5.44
C MET A 1 -6.52 22.63 -4.46
N SER A 2 -7.04 21.52 -4.95
CA SER A 2 -7.23 20.37 -4.09
C SER A 2 -5.87 19.79 -3.69
N THR A 3 -5.68 19.55 -2.39
CA THR A 3 -4.50 18.87 -1.88
C THR A 3 -4.79 17.40 -1.59
N ASP A 4 -5.91 16.90 -2.14
CA ASP A 4 -6.35 15.53 -1.90
C ASP A 4 -5.54 14.58 -2.79
N ASN A 5 -4.60 13.87 -2.16
CA ASN A 5 -3.71 12.95 -2.84
C ASN A 5 -4.11 11.48 -2.67
N PHE A 6 -5.35 11.22 -2.22
CA PHE A 6 -5.77 9.84 -1.92
C PHE A 6 -5.62 8.91 -3.12
N GLU A 7 -6.16 9.32 -4.29
CA GLU A 7 -6.12 8.48 -5.48
C GLU A 7 -4.68 8.17 -5.91
N ARG A 8 -3.80 9.17 -5.86
CA ARG A 8 -2.40 8.98 -6.20
C ARG A 8 -1.71 8.04 -5.22
N ASN A 9 -1.91 8.26 -3.92
CA ASN A 9 -1.29 7.43 -2.89
C ASN A 9 -1.79 5.98 -2.97
N TYR A 10 -3.07 5.80 -3.26
CA TYR A 10 -3.65 4.47 -3.43
C TYR A 10 -3.03 3.76 -4.64
N ARG A 11 -2.93 4.46 -5.77
CA ARG A 11 -2.33 3.91 -6.99
C ARG A 11 -0.87 3.55 -6.79
N ASP A 12 -0.11 4.43 -6.11
CA ASP A 12 1.29 4.17 -5.81
C ASP A 12 1.45 2.92 -4.95
N ALA A 13 0.58 2.74 -3.96
CA ALA A 13 0.60 1.54 -3.13
C ALA A 13 0.28 0.28 -3.93
N GLN A 14 -0.70 0.35 -4.84
CA GLN A 14 -1.01 -0.78 -5.74
C GLN A 14 0.20 -1.15 -6.60
N ASP A 15 0.89 -0.17 -7.14
CA ASP A 15 2.09 -0.38 -7.97
C ASP A 15 3.20 -1.04 -7.15
N ARG A 16 3.34 -0.63 -5.88
CA ARG A 16 4.33 -1.24 -4.98
C ARG A 16 3.99 -2.69 -4.65
N VAL A 17 2.71 -3.02 -4.49
CA VAL A 17 2.29 -4.41 -4.29
C VAL A 17 2.69 -5.26 -5.49
N GLU A 18 2.45 -4.77 -6.71
CA GLU A 18 2.84 -5.49 -7.92
C GLU A 18 4.36 -5.63 -8.03
N ARG A 19 5.10 -4.59 -7.66
CA ARG A 19 6.56 -4.65 -7.62
C ARG A 19 7.05 -5.69 -6.62
N LEU A 20 6.44 -5.73 -5.44
CA LEU A 20 6.78 -6.71 -4.42
C LEU A 20 6.56 -8.14 -4.91
N ARG A 21 5.43 -8.40 -5.57
CA ARG A 21 5.13 -9.71 -6.16
C ARG A 21 6.21 -10.13 -7.15
N THR A 22 6.56 -9.21 -8.05
CA THR A 22 7.61 -9.47 -9.05
C THR A 22 8.94 -9.78 -8.38
N GLN A 23 9.30 -9.02 -7.35
CA GLN A 23 10.55 -9.22 -6.61
C GLN A 23 10.58 -10.57 -5.89
N ILE A 24 9.46 -10.97 -5.28
CA ILE A 24 9.34 -12.26 -4.63
C ILE A 24 9.48 -13.38 -5.68
N ASP A 25 8.81 -13.25 -6.82
CA ASP A 25 8.88 -14.24 -7.90
C ASP A 25 10.31 -14.39 -8.43
N GLN A 26 11.03 -13.29 -8.60
CA GLN A 26 12.41 -13.32 -9.04
C GLN A 26 13.31 -14.08 -8.07
N ILE A 27 13.09 -13.91 -6.77
CA ILE A 27 13.85 -14.63 -5.75
C ILE A 27 13.50 -16.12 -5.79
N ASN A 28 12.21 -16.43 -5.86
CA ASN A 28 11.73 -17.82 -5.86
C ASN A 28 12.14 -18.59 -7.11
N ASN A 29 12.32 -17.89 -8.24
CA ASN A 29 12.68 -18.50 -9.51
C ASN A 29 14.17 -18.40 -9.83
N ALA A 30 15.00 -17.97 -8.87
CA ALA A 30 16.44 -17.88 -9.04
C ALA A 30 17.02 -19.28 -9.24
N ARG A 31 18.03 -19.38 -10.12
CA ARG A 31 18.70 -20.63 -10.40
C ARG A 31 19.56 -21.06 -9.21
N PRO A 32 19.72 -22.39 -8.99
CA PRO A 32 20.65 -22.86 -7.96
C PRO A 32 22.05 -22.26 -8.14
N GLY A 33 22.63 -21.74 -7.05
CA GLY A 33 23.93 -21.10 -7.08
C GLY A 33 23.93 -19.64 -7.48
N GLN A 34 22.80 -19.11 -7.96
CA GLN A 34 22.67 -17.70 -8.30
C GLN A 34 22.52 -16.87 -7.01
N SER A 35 23.28 -15.78 -6.90
CA SER A 35 23.12 -14.86 -5.78
C SER A 35 21.83 -14.06 -5.93
N VAL A 36 21.05 -14.01 -4.85
CA VAL A 36 19.82 -13.22 -4.79
C VAL A 36 19.90 -12.09 -3.77
N ALA A 37 21.10 -11.77 -3.30
CA ALA A 37 21.30 -10.77 -2.25
C ALA A 37 20.73 -9.40 -2.64
N SER A 38 21.00 -8.95 -3.87
CA SER A 38 20.48 -7.67 -4.37
C SER A 38 18.95 -7.68 -4.47
N GLN A 39 18.39 -8.77 -4.97
CA GLN A 39 16.94 -8.92 -5.07
C GLN A 39 16.28 -8.91 -3.69
N LYS A 40 16.86 -9.58 -2.72
CA LYS A 40 16.35 -9.57 -1.35
C LYS A 40 16.42 -8.17 -0.73
N TYR A 41 17.49 -7.43 -1.00
CA TYR A 41 17.63 -6.06 -0.52
C TYR A 41 16.52 -5.17 -1.09
N LEU A 42 16.30 -5.24 -2.40
CA LEU A 42 15.26 -4.45 -3.07
C LEU A 42 13.87 -4.83 -2.57
N MET A 43 13.62 -6.12 -2.37
CA MET A 43 12.35 -6.60 -1.83
C MET A 43 12.10 -6.04 -0.44
N LYS A 44 13.11 -6.05 0.43
CA LYS A 44 12.99 -5.50 1.79
C LYS A 44 12.71 -4.00 1.77
N ALA A 45 13.33 -3.27 0.85
CA ALA A 45 13.10 -1.84 0.70
C ALA A 45 11.66 -1.56 0.26
N THR A 46 11.14 -2.32 -0.71
CA THR A 46 9.75 -2.20 -1.15
C THR A 46 8.80 -2.52 0.01
N TRP A 47 9.09 -3.58 0.75
CA TRP A 47 8.29 -3.98 1.91
C TRP A 47 8.26 -2.88 2.98
N ALA A 48 9.40 -2.26 3.28
CA ALA A 48 9.47 -1.17 4.25
C ALA A 48 8.60 0.02 3.82
N THR A 49 8.60 0.36 2.53
CA THR A 49 7.75 1.44 2.00
C THR A 49 6.27 1.06 2.14
N LEU A 50 5.92 -0.19 1.89
CA LEU A 50 4.53 -0.65 2.05
C LEU A 50 4.08 -0.59 3.51
N GLN A 51 4.97 -0.84 4.47
CA GLN A 51 4.64 -0.67 5.89
C GLN A 51 4.32 0.79 6.21
N THR A 52 5.05 1.72 5.60
CA THR A 52 4.75 3.15 5.73
C THR A 52 3.40 3.47 5.09
N ASP A 53 3.09 2.90 3.93
CA ASP A 53 1.80 3.07 3.28
C ASP A 53 0.66 2.59 4.18
N ILE A 54 0.81 1.43 4.81
CA ILE A 54 -0.20 0.89 5.75
C ILE A 54 -0.42 1.88 6.90
N SER A 55 0.67 2.38 7.49
CA SER A 55 0.59 3.33 8.59
C SER A 55 -0.18 4.59 8.20
N ASN A 56 0.11 5.12 7.01
CA ASN A 56 -0.55 6.32 6.50
C ASN A 56 -2.04 6.06 6.21
N PHE A 57 -2.37 4.91 5.64
CA PHE A 57 -3.77 4.54 5.39
C PHE A 57 -4.53 4.29 6.68
N ASP A 58 -3.91 3.71 7.69
CA ASP A 58 -4.54 3.52 9.02
C ASP A 58 -4.87 4.86 9.64
N GLN A 59 -3.98 5.84 9.52
CA GLN A 59 -4.22 7.19 10.03
C GLN A 59 -5.39 7.85 9.28
N LEU A 60 -5.43 7.74 7.97
CA LEU A 60 -6.54 8.25 7.18
C LEU A 60 -7.86 7.58 7.55
N ASN A 61 -7.83 6.25 7.72
CA ASN A 61 -9.01 5.50 8.11
C ASN A 61 -9.56 5.99 9.46
N TYR A 62 -8.67 6.25 10.40
CA TYR A 62 -9.05 6.80 11.70
C TYR A 62 -9.77 8.14 11.53
N TYR A 63 -9.19 9.05 10.75
CA TYR A 63 -9.79 10.38 10.55
C TYR A 63 -11.10 10.31 9.78
N TYR A 64 -11.19 9.49 8.74
CA TYR A 64 -12.43 9.33 7.99
C TYR A 64 -13.56 8.76 8.85
N THR A 65 -13.23 7.87 9.77
CA THR A 65 -14.21 7.23 10.66
C THR A 65 -14.62 8.14 11.80
N ASN A 66 -13.66 8.80 12.44
CA ASN A 66 -13.88 9.51 13.70
C ASN A 66 -13.95 11.03 13.56
N GLU A 67 -13.32 11.60 12.52
CA GLU A 67 -13.21 13.03 12.35
C GLU A 67 -13.44 13.44 10.89
N PRO A 68 -14.59 13.02 10.28
CA PRO A 68 -14.83 13.32 8.87
C PRO A 68 -14.98 14.82 8.58
N HIS A 69 -15.24 15.62 9.62
CA HIS A 69 -15.34 17.07 9.49
C HIS A 69 -14.02 17.71 9.04
N LYS A 70 -12.89 17.01 9.18
CA LYS A 70 -11.60 17.51 8.69
C LYS A 70 -11.51 17.47 7.17
N TYR A 71 -12.46 16.80 6.50
CA TYR A 71 -12.50 16.65 5.05
C TYR A 71 -13.83 17.17 4.49
N PRO A 72 -14.10 18.48 4.66
CA PRO A 72 -15.42 19.02 4.29
C PRO A 72 -15.72 18.94 2.80
N SER A 73 -14.68 18.84 1.96
CA SER A 73 -14.86 18.75 0.51
C SER A 73 -15.07 17.31 0.04
N VAL A 74 -15.02 16.33 0.95
CA VAL A 74 -15.18 14.91 0.62
C VAL A 74 -16.56 14.46 1.12
N SER A 75 -17.39 13.96 0.20
CA SER A 75 -18.75 13.51 0.55
C SER A 75 -18.70 12.26 1.43
N LYS A 76 -19.78 12.00 2.16
CA LYS A 76 -19.90 10.79 2.99
C LYS A 76 -19.75 9.53 2.15
N LYS A 77 -20.31 9.51 0.96
CA LYS A 77 -20.22 8.40 0.04
C LYS A 77 -18.78 8.16 -0.38
N GLU A 78 -18.05 9.24 -0.69
CA GLU A 78 -16.63 9.15 -1.06
C GLU A 78 -15.77 8.69 0.10
N ILE A 79 -16.05 9.16 1.32
CA ILE A 79 -15.35 8.71 2.53
C ILE A 79 -15.53 7.20 2.70
N GLN A 80 -16.75 6.71 2.55
CA GLN A 80 -17.00 5.27 2.68
C GLN A 80 -16.27 4.47 1.60
N ARG A 81 -16.24 4.97 0.37
CA ARG A 81 -15.47 4.35 -0.73
C ARG A 81 -14.00 4.23 -0.36
N ARG A 82 -13.43 5.31 0.18
CA ARG A 82 -12.01 5.33 0.57
C ARG A 82 -11.70 4.37 1.72
N ILE A 83 -12.60 4.29 2.71
CA ILE A 83 -12.47 3.33 3.80
C ILE A 83 -12.43 1.91 3.25
N ASN A 84 -13.32 1.58 2.32
CA ASN A 84 -13.37 0.26 1.70
C ASN A 84 -12.09 -0.04 0.91
N LEU A 85 -11.59 0.94 0.17
CA LEU A 85 -10.33 0.79 -0.59
C LEU A 85 -9.13 0.59 0.33
N ILE A 86 -9.09 1.30 1.45
CA ILE A 86 -8.02 1.13 2.44
C ILE A 86 -8.03 -0.31 2.98
N ALA A 87 -9.19 -0.85 3.30
CA ALA A 87 -9.31 -2.23 3.75
C ALA A 87 -8.80 -3.21 2.68
N GLU A 88 -9.15 -2.98 1.42
CA GLU A 88 -8.70 -3.81 0.31
C GLU A 88 -7.18 -3.78 0.14
N ILE A 89 -6.58 -2.59 0.12
CA ILE A 89 -5.13 -2.48 -0.11
C ILE A 89 -4.34 -3.07 1.06
N LYS A 90 -4.82 -2.89 2.28
CA LYS A 90 -4.20 -3.51 3.46
C LYS A 90 -4.23 -5.03 3.35
N GLY A 91 -5.35 -5.59 2.93
CA GLY A 91 -5.47 -7.03 2.73
C GLY A 91 -4.51 -7.55 1.68
N LEU A 92 -4.36 -6.83 0.57
CA LEU A 92 -3.40 -7.18 -0.48
C LEU A 92 -1.96 -7.14 0.02
N ILE A 93 -1.59 -6.12 0.78
CA ILE A 93 -0.23 -5.98 1.31
C ILE A 93 0.07 -7.11 2.31
N GLU A 94 -0.84 -7.34 3.26
CA GLU A 94 -0.67 -8.38 4.28
C GLU A 94 -0.63 -9.77 3.65
N GLY A 95 -1.37 -9.99 2.58
CA GLY A 95 -1.39 -11.26 1.85
C GLY A 95 -0.07 -11.63 1.22
N GLN A 96 0.84 -10.67 1.00
CA GLN A 96 2.15 -10.97 0.43
C GLN A 96 3.10 -11.67 1.42
N LEU A 97 2.72 -11.70 2.71
CA LEU A 97 3.54 -12.33 3.74
C LEU A 97 3.26 -13.83 3.92
N THR A 98 2.18 -14.31 3.35
CA THR A 98 1.77 -15.72 3.53
C THR A 98 2.14 -16.59 2.35
#